data_b5b8e364ea4c16979a80268974870ebd
#
_entry.id   b5b8e364ea4c16979a80268974870ebd
#
_cell.length_a   1.000
_cell.length_b   1.000
_cell.length_c   1.000
_cell.angle_alpha   90.00
_cell.angle_beta   90.00
_cell.angle_gamma   90.00
#
_symmetry.space_group_name_H-M   'P 1'
#
loop_
_entity.id
_entity.type
_entity.pdbx_description
1 polymer ?
#
loop_
_entity_poly.entity_id
_entity_poly.type
_entity_poly.pdbx_seq_one_letter_code
_entity_poly.pdbx_strand_id
1 'polypeptide(L)'
;MASFAQERLFLDEKFRFSDQIAIYNEMMVLRVSQGGLSINRFQAALRFILSKHKILRTSLGFNSDDGTLRQSITDSHQTFTLALGQSYRNDDELCKIVHQLMIDPHLFDLSTGRVFHCEILRQEHNMNDENELKESDVIVMVFHHAANDRTSRQVFHTDLSMAYNDHLTTAMNEEAFEYIDYSIHERLIDMTVSRDFWKSEVEGYNRENSLLLPGDRHHSVADQRSGLAFFGHISFADEVTAQFLKYASIHEVTPFQLGLAIFYAFVFKFTHDRNDLCIACLNANRYRNELQNMIGMFVTTSPYRIRLDSQWTLETLVQHVREKSLAILEHAHYPLQHMHVNSSVEQSHALFLEVVFDFITLSSHTSHLSFNGAQLEPISPEKSDEVAKFDVMLRFLYNPADDNGKLFCRLICSRDLFDEPTVAIMTRRFEHLVSQLFSSASPANETEKSLIPISKLSLILPEEVQEIQRTNFHRQTNIVQEGMSITELFWTISNSRCGLSVSQTPKALFYHCGL
;
A
#
# COMPACT_ATOMS: atom_id res chain seq x y z
N MET A 1 -4.60 16.06 22.55
CA MET A 1 -5.42 15.41 21.52
C MET A 1 -4.57 14.48 20.68
N ALA A 2 -5.11 13.38 20.17
CA ALA A 2 -4.44 12.58 19.15
C ALA A 2 -4.34 13.34 17.82
N SER A 3 -3.36 13.01 16.98
CA SER A 3 -3.29 13.54 15.62
C SER A 3 -4.45 13.02 14.76
N PHE A 4 -4.75 13.71 13.65
CA PHE A 4 -5.76 13.23 12.71
C PHE A 4 -5.38 11.87 12.09
N ALA A 5 -4.11 11.65 11.85
CA ALA A 5 -3.62 10.37 11.33
C ALA A 5 -3.79 9.24 12.36
N GLN A 6 -3.48 9.47 13.64
CA GLN A 6 -3.72 8.51 14.71
C GLN A 6 -5.21 8.20 14.89
N GLU A 7 -6.05 9.24 14.88
CA GLU A 7 -7.51 9.10 15.01
C GLU A 7 -8.08 8.24 13.88
N ARG A 8 -7.67 8.53 12.63
CA ARG A 8 -8.09 7.73 11.47
C ARG A 8 -7.72 6.27 11.61
N LEU A 9 -6.46 5.95 11.96
CA LEU A 9 -6.01 4.57 12.12
C LEU A 9 -6.73 3.85 13.25
N PHE A 10 -6.89 4.51 14.39
CA PHE A 10 -7.58 3.95 15.55
C PHE A 10 -9.04 3.60 15.22
N LEU A 11 -9.74 4.50 14.55
CA LEU A 11 -11.13 4.27 14.13
C LEU A 11 -11.23 3.20 13.05
N ASP A 12 -10.33 3.23 12.07
CA ASP A 12 -10.28 2.25 10.98
C ASP A 12 -10.07 0.83 11.52
N GLU A 13 -9.10 0.63 12.38
CA GLU A 13 -8.81 -0.66 13.00
C GLU A 13 -9.99 -1.17 13.83
N LYS A 14 -10.59 -0.30 14.63
CA LYS A 14 -11.65 -0.69 15.56
C LYS A 14 -12.99 -1.00 14.89
N PHE A 15 -13.32 -0.30 13.81
CA PHE A 15 -14.67 -0.37 13.23
C PHE A 15 -14.71 -1.10 11.90
N ARG A 16 -13.62 -1.12 11.15
CA ARG A 16 -13.62 -1.65 9.79
C ARG A 16 -13.10 -3.08 9.70
N PHE A 17 -12.25 -3.49 10.63
CA PHE A 17 -11.64 -4.81 10.64
C PHE A 17 -12.13 -5.69 11.78
N SER A 18 -12.06 -7.01 11.58
CA SER A 18 -12.23 -7.99 12.65
C SER A 18 -10.97 -7.97 13.55
N ASP A 19 -11.14 -8.40 14.79
CA ASP A 19 -10.06 -8.51 15.78
C ASP A 19 -9.21 -9.80 15.65
N GLN A 20 -9.37 -10.54 14.54
CA GLN A 20 -8.69 -11.83 14.37
C GLN A 20 -7.23 -11.70 13.97
N ILE A 21 -6.89 -10.65 13.22
CA ILE A 21 -5.51 -10.36 12.80
C ILE A 21 -5.19 -8.89 12.97
N ALA A 22 -3.92 -8.59 13.28
CA ALA A 22 -3.43 -7.22 13.30
C ALA A 22 -3.32 -6.66 11.87
N ILE A 23 -3.85 -5.46 11.66
CA ILE A 23 -3.83 -4.77 10.36
C ILE A 23 -2.72 -3.73 10.28
N TYR A 24 -2.38 -3.15 11.41
CA TYR A 24 -1.49 -2.00 11.51
C TYR A 24 -0.16 -2.31 12.19
N ASN A 25 0.26 -3.59 12.23
CA ASN A 25 1.61 -3.96 12.59
C ASN A 25 2.57 -3.65 11.43
N GLU A 26 3.57 -2.84 11.70
CA GLU A 26 4.62 -2.46 10.76
C GLU A 26 5.95 -3.07 11.24
N MET A 27 6.56 -3.87 10.39
CA MET A 27 7.68 -4.71 10.77
C MET A 27 8.99 -4.29 10.12
N MET A 28 10.07 -4.52 10.84
CA MET A 28 11.44 -4.39 10.40
C MET A 28 12.22 -5.61 10.88
N VAL A 29 12.78 -6.36 9.94
CA VAL A 29 13.53 -7.58 10.21
C VAL A 29 14.96 -7.40 9.77
N LEU A 30 15.92 -7.56 10.69
CA LEU A 30 17.34 -7.36 10.46
C LEU A 30 18.10 -8.64 10.80
N ARG A 31 18.92 -9.12 9.86
CA ARG A 31 19.82 -10.26 10.05
C ARG A 31 21.23 -9.77 10.28
N VAL A 32 21.93 -10.34 11.25
CA VAL A 32 23.37 -10.11 11.41
C VAL A 32 24.08 -10.80 10.25
N SER A 33 24.70 -9.99 9.37
CA SER A 33 25.42 -10.50 8.19
C SER A 33 26.91 -10.69 8.45
N GLN A 34 27.48 -9.89 9.39
CA GLN A 34 28.89 -10.00 9.78
C GLN A 34 29.09 -9.53 11.22
N GLY A 35 30.05 -10.15 11.91
CA GLY A 35 30.49 -9.76 13.25
C GLY A 35 29.55 -10.21 14.37
N GLY A 36 29.62 -9.52 15.51
CA GLY A 36 28.83 -9.81 16.69
C GLY A 36 28.21 -8.56 17.31
N LEU A 37 26.96 -8.67 17.79
CA LEU A 37 26.21 -7.57 18.40
C LEU A 37 25.90 -7.90 19.85
N SER A 38 26.36 -7.03 20.78
CA SER A 38 26.09 -7.17 22.20
C SER A 38 24.61 -6.89 22.52
N ILE A 39 23.90 -7.88 23.08
CA ILE A 39 22.49 -7.76 23.46
C ILE A 39 22.30 -6.70 24.53
N ASN A 40 23.16 -6.66 25.55
CA ASN A 40 23.08 -5.68 26.63
C ASN A 40 23.21 -4.25 26.11
N ARG A 41 24.16 -4.02 25.19
CA ARG A 41 24.37 -2.71 24.58
C ARG A 41 23.22 -2.33 23.66
N PHE A 42 22.71 -3.29 22.89
CA PHE A 42 21.53 -3.10 22.04
C PHE A 42 20.28 -2.75 22.86
N GLN A 43 20.07 -3.44 23.98
CA GLN A 43 18.96 -3.14 24.89
C GLN A 43 19.08 -1.76 25.52
N ALA A 44 20.28 -1.34 25.88
CA ALA A 44 20.53 0.01 26.39
C ALA A 44 20.24 1.08 25.34
N ALA A 45 20.65 0.85 24.10
CA ALA A 45 20.35 1.72 22.96
C ALA A 45 18.85 1.82 22.69
N LEU A 46 18.11 0.70 22.70
CA LEU A 46 16.64 0.70 22.56
C LEU A 46 15.95 1.51 23.68
N ARG A 47 16.36 1.33 24.95
CA ARG A 47 15.82 2.12 26.06
C ARG A 47 16.06 3.61 25.87
N PHE A 48 17.24 3.98 25.38
CA PHE A 48 17.53 5.37 25.04
C PHE A 48 16.58 5.92 23.96
N ILE A 49 16.37 5.18 22.87
CA ILE A 49 15.46 5.57 21.78
C ILE A 49 14.01 5.74 22.29
N LEU A 50 13.52 4.84 23.12
CA LEU A 50 12.19 4.93 23.73
C LEU A 50 12.05 6.11 24.70
N SER A 51 13.15 6.50 25.36
CA SER A 51 13.18 7.71 26.17
C SER A 51 13.16 8.98 25.31
N LYS A 52 13.96 9.00 24.24
CA LYS A 52 14.06 10.12 23.30
C LYS A 52 12.76 10.35 22.52
N HIS A 53 12.17 9.30 21.96
CA HIS A 53 10.99 9.37 21.13
C HIS A 53 9.74 8.92 21.89
N LYS A 54 9.11 9.85 22.59
CA LYS A 54 7.97 9.58 23.48
C LYS A 54 6.76 8.98 22.77
N ILE A 55 6.62 9.20 21.45
CA ILE A 55 5.55 8.58 20.63
C ILE A 55 5.59 7.04 20.68
N LEU A 56 6.78 6.43 20.83
CA LEU A 56 6.97 4.97 20.92
C LEU A 56 6.48 4.37 22.26
N ARG A 57 5.94 5.19 23.14
CA ARG A 57 5.32 4.83 24.43
C ARG A 57 4.13 5.71 24.74
N THR A 58 3.37 6.04 23.70
CA THR A 58 2.19 6.91 23.81
C THR A 58 0.91 6.08 23.71
N SER A 59 0.05 6.20 24.71
CA SER A 59 -1.27 5.58 24.72
C SER A 59 -2.29 6.43 23.96
N LEU A 60 -3.31 5.75 23.43
CA LEU A 60 -4.47 6.36 22.77
C LEU A 60 -5.75 5.88 23.45
N GLY A 61 -6.62 6.80 23.84
CA GLY A 61 -7.89 6.48 24.48
C GLY A 61 -8.91 7.60 24.33
N PHE A 62 -10.18 7.24 24.30
CA PHE A 62 -11.25 8.24 24.30
C PHE A 62 -11.38 8.91 25.65
N ASN A 63 -11.51 10.23 25.64
CA ASN A 63 -11.91 10.97 26.80
C ASN A 63 -13.42 10.80 27.02
N SER A 64 -13.81 10.39 28.25
CA SER A 64 -15.21 10.18 28.63
C SER A 64 -16.06 11.45 28.60
N ASP A 65 -15.44 12.62 28.77
CA ASP A 65 -16.16 13.89 28.94
C ASP A 65 -16.59 14.51 27.61
N ASP A 66 -15.75 14.38 26.58
CA ASP A 66 -15.98 15.03 25.28
C ASP A 66 -15.95 14.07 24.08
N GLY A 67 -15.71 12.78 24.30
CA GLY A 67 -15.64 11.76 23.26
C GLY A 67 -14.45 11.92 22.30
N THR A 68 -13.47 12.78 22.60
CA THR A 68 -12.31 13.00 21.73
C THR A 68 -11.24 11.94 22.00
N LEU A 69 -10.54 11.52 20.95
CA LEU A 69 -9.38 10.65 21.08
C LEU A 69 -8.19 11.47 21.60
N ARG A 70 -7.63 11.03 22.71
CA ARG A 70 -6.47 11.68 23.35
C ARG A 70 -5.27 10.74 23.36
N GLN A 71 -4.10 11.35 23.35
CA GLN A 71 -2.84 10.67 23.54
C GLN A 71 -2.23 11.07 24.88
N SER A 72 -1.57 10.10 25.54
CA SER A 72 -0.87 10.30 26.80
C SER A 72 0.46 9.56 26.78
N ILE A 73 1.51 10.22 27.21
CA ILE A 73 2.84 9.62 27.31
C ILE A 73 2.87 8.75 28.55
N THR A 74 3.18 7.46 28.40
CA THR A 74 3.25 6.50 29.48
C THR A 74 4.68 6.28 29.96
N ASP A 75 4.84 5.65 31.13
CA ASP A 75 6.16 5.33 31.64
C ASP A 75 6.85 4.25 30.78
N SER A 76 8.11 4.49 30.42
CA SER A 76 8.89 3.62 29.55
C SER A 76 9.14 2.20 30.10
N HIS A 77 8.99 2.02 31.43
CA HIS A 77 9.23 0.72 32.06
C HIS A 77 8.12 -0.31 31.82
N GLN A 78 6.93 0.12 31.42
CA GLN A 78 5.76 -0.76 31.25
C GLN A 78 5.42 -1.05 29.77
N THR A 79 6.02 -0.32 28.82
CA THR A 79 5.60 -0.31 27.41
C THR A 79 6.54 -1.02 26.46
N PHE A 80 7.69 -1.47 26.95
CA PHE A 80 8.71 -2.11 26.15
C PHE A 80 8.92 -3.56 26.53
N THR A 81 8.82 -4.44 25.55
CA THR A 81 9.21 -5.85 25.70
C THR A 81 10.35 -6.15 24.73
N LEU A 82 11.47 -6.63 25.27
CA LEU A 82 12.49 -7.33 24.50
C LEU A 82 12.33 -8.82 24.82
N ALA A 83 11.81 -9.58 23.87
CA ALA A 83 11.76 -11.02 23.98
C ALA A 83 13.10 -11.62 23.52
N LEU A 84 13.73 -12.39 24.38
CA LEU A 84 14.79 -13.32 24.00
C LEU A 84 14.09 -14.57 23.52
N GLY A 85 13.87 -14.61 22.20
CA GLY A 85 12.83 -15.45 21.67
C GLY A 85 13.26 -16.84 21.26
N GLN A 86 12.51 -17.33 20.34
CA GLN A 86 12.57 -18.68 19.80
C GLN A 86 13.85 -18.87 18.97
N SER A 87 14.33 -20.09 18.90
CA SER A 87 15.34 -20.48 17.92
C SER A 87 14.66 -20.86 16.60
N TYR A 88 15.36 -20.72 15.50
CA TYR A 88 14.92 -21.16 14.18
C TYR A 88 16.03 -21.96 13.46
N ARG A 89 15.65 -22.87 12.57
CA ARG A 89 16.55 -23.79 11.86
C ARG A 89 16.85 -23.33 10.44
N ASN A 90 15.86 -22.77 9.78
CA ASN A 90 15.91 -22.38 8.37
C ASN A 90 15.01 -21.17 8.08
N ASP A 91 15.13 -20.62 6.89
CA ASP A 91 14.37 -19.44 6.48
C ASP A 91 12.85 -19.68 6.43
N ASP A 92 12.36 -20.90 6.16
CA ASP A 92 10.93 -21.22 6.19
C ASP A 92 10.34 -21.10 7.60
N GLU A 93 11.08 -21.54 8.62
CA GLU A 93 10.67 -21.43 10.02
C GLU A 93 10.74 -19.96 10.47
N LEU A 94 11.81 -19.26 10.09
CA LEU A 94 11.92 -17.82 10.31
C LEU A 94 10.74 -17.05 9.71
N CYS A 95 10.39 -17.31 8.45
CA CYS A 95 9.26 -16.69 7.78
C CYS A 95 7.93 -16.92 8.52
N LYS A 96 7.71 -18.13 9.08
CA LYS A 96 6.52 -18.43 9.86
C LYS A 96 6.45 -17.64 11.16
N ILE A 97 7.57 -17.56 11.90
CA ILE A 97 7.65 -16.78 13.15
C ILE A 97 7.39 -15.31 12.87
N VAL A 98 8.07 -14.76 11.86
CA VAL A 98 7.93 -13.36 11.46
C VAL A 98 6.50 -13.06 11.01
N HIS A 99 5.89 -13.95 10.22
CA HIS A 99 4.50 -13.80 9.80
C HIS A 99 3.53 -13.82 10.99
N GLN A 100 3.72 -14.72 11.96
CA GLN A 100 2.88 -14.75 13.17
C GLN A 100 2.96 -13.44 13.96
N LEU A 101 4.16 -12.87 14.14
CA LEU A 101 4.33 -11.56 14.80
C LEU A 101 3.65 -10.43 14.03
N MET A 102 3.64 -10.50 12.70
CA MET A 102 3.03 -9.47 11.88
C MET A 102 1.51 -9.41 12.03
N ILE A 103 0.87 -10.57 12.15
CA ILE A 103 -0.59 -10.66 12.20
C ILE A 103 -1.15 -10.84 13.63
N ASP A 104 -0.30 -10.87 14.67
CA ASP A 104 -0.73 -11.06 16.06
C ASP A 104 -1.52 -9.83 16.56
N PRO A 105 -2.84 -9.96 16.78
CA PRO A 105 -3.68 -8.85 17.23
C PRO A 105 -3.45 -8.48 18.71
N HIS A 106 -2.74 -9.31 19.48
CA HIS A 106 -2.47 -9.10 20.90
C HIS A 106 -1.08 -8.53 21.17
N LEU A 107 -0.27 -8.34 20.12
CA LEU A 107 1.09 -7.82 20.24
C LEU A 107 1.10 -6.41 20.85
N PHE A 108 0.11 -5.60 20.49
CA PHE A 108 -0.01 -4.21 20.93
C PHE A 108 -1.27 -3.94 21.72
N ASP A 109 -1.20 -2.88 22.52
CA ASP A 109 -2.33 -2.33 23.26
C ASP A 109 -2.20 -0.80 23.31
N LEU A 110 -2.94 -0.15 22.42
CA LEU A 110 -2.91 1.31 22.30
C LEU A 110 -3.36 2.00 23.58
N SER A 111 -4.24 1.40 24.38
CA SER A 111 -4.75 2.00 25.61
C SER A 111 -3.68 2.13 26.69
N THR A 112 -2.69 1.25 26.69
CA THR A 112 -1.57 1.24 27.64
C THR A 112 -0.30 1.88 27.09
N GLY A 113 -0.27 2.23 25.78
CA GLY A 113 0.92 2.76 25.10
C GLY A 113 1.93 1.70 24.71
N ARG A 114 1.54 0.43 24.67
CA ARG A 114 2.35 -0.66 24.15
C ARG A 114 2.24 -0.66 22.63
N VAL A 115 3.15 0.03 21.96
CA VAL A 115 3.17 0.28 20.49
C VAL A 115 4.46 -0.15 19.81
N PHE A 116 5.42 -0.68 20.60
CA PHE A 116 6.70 -1.17 20.11
C PHE A 116 7.06 -2.51 20.75
N HIS A 117 7.48 -3.46 19.93
CA HIS A 117 7.95 -4.79 20.31
C HIS A 117 9.26 -5.10 19.60
N CYS A 118 10.20 -5.72 20.32
CA CYS A 118 11.42 -6.22 19.74
C CYS A 118 11.63 -7.67 20.16
N GLU A 119 11.91 -8.54 19.20
CA GLU A 119 12.21 -9.94 19.43
C GLU A 119 13.52 -10.34 18.78
N ILE A 120 14.33 -11.10 19.49
CA ILE A 120 15.59 -11.67 19.03
C ILE A 120 15.36 -13.13 18.70
N LEU A 121 15.58 -13.52 17.45
CA LEU A 121 15.49 -14.89 16.97
C LEU A 121 16.91 -15.43 16.73
N ARG A 122 17.25 -16.53 17.39
CA ARG A 122 18.57 -17.14 17.25
C ARG A 122 18.55 -18.33 16.32
N GLN A 123 19.59 -18.47 15.52
CA GLN A 123 19.79 -19.71 14.80
C GLN A 123 20.24 -20.82 15.76
N GLU A 124 19.71 -22.06 15.63
CA GLU A 124 19.91 -23.14 16.61
C GLU A 124 21.38 -23.38 16.98
N HIS A 125 22.31 -23.21 16.05
CA HIS A 125 23.75 -23.41 16.32
C HIS A 125 24.43 -22.24 17.05
N ASN A 126 23.75 -21.12 17.23
CA ASN A 126 24.29 -19.92 17.93
C ASN A 126 23.87 -19.85 19.42
N MET A 127 23.23 -20.87 19.94
CA MET A 127 22.63 -20.86 21.30
C MET A 127 23.64 -20.80 22.47
N ASN A 128 24.94 -20.97 22.21
CA ASN A 128 25.96 -21.11 23.26
C ASN A 128 26.42 -19.77 23.89
N ASP A 129 26.03 -18.62 23.36
CA ASP A 129 26.42 -17.31 23.84
C ASP A 129 25.21 -16.47 24.18
N GLU A 130 24.91 -16.29 25.46
CA GLU A 130 23.68 -15.60 25.89
C GLU A 130 23.72 -14.09 25.69
N ASN A 131 24.92 -13.48 25.53
CA ASN A 131 25.10 -12.03 25.52
C ASN A 131 25.43 -11.44 24.16
N GLU A 132 25.70 -12.24 23.15
CA GLU A 132 26.08 -11.79 21.82
C GLU A 132 25.23 -12.44 20.73
N LEU A 133 24.74 -11.62 19.78
CA LEU A 133 24.16 -12.08 18.53
C LEU A 133 25.26 -12.27 17.51
N LYS A 134 25.21 -13.38 16.80
CA LYS A 134 26.17 -13.79 15.79
C LYS A 134 25.56 -13.80 14.39
N GLU A 135 26.40 -14.03 13.43
CA GLU A 135 26.00 -14.18 12.03
C GLU A 135 24.79 -15.12 11.89
N SER A 136 23.82 -14.73 11.11
CA SER A 136 22.51 -15.35 10.90
C SER A 136 21.48 -15.14 12.03
N ASP A 137 21.83 -14.61 13.20
CA ASP A 137 20.80 -14.23 14.18
C ASP A 137 19.98 -13.05 13.65
N VAL A 138 18.72 -12.97 14.05
CA VAL A 138 17.75 -12.02 13.51
C VAL A 138 17.12 -11.18 14.62
N ILE A 139 16.99 -9.88 14.35
CA ILE A 139 16.26 -8.94 15.19
C ILE A 139 14.96 -8.58 14.46
N VAL A 140 13.84 -8.84 15.10
CA VAL A 140 12.50 -8.45 14.62
C VAL A 140 12.03 -7.28 15.46
N MET A 141 11.81 -6.14 14.84
CA MET A 141 11.22 -4.97 15.47
C MET A 141 9.86 -4.71 14.85
N VAL A 142 8.84 -4.63 15.68
CA VAL A 142 7.45 -4.41 15.25
C VAL A 142 6.95 -3.13 15.90
N PHE A 143 6.28 -2.32 15.11
CA PHE A 143 5.69 -1.05 15.53
C PHE A 143 4.20 -1.06 15.21
N HIS A 144 3.40 -0.52 16.10
CA HIS A 144 2.04 -0.17 15.71
C HIS A 144 2.06 1.08 14.83
N HIS A 145 1.36 1.06 13.72
CA HIS A 145 1.41 2.15 12.72
C HIS A 145 0.93 3.51 13.28
N ALA A 146 0.15 3.53 14.35
CA ALA A 146 -0.21 4.78 15.04
C ALA A 146 0.99 5.52 15.67
N ALA A 147 2.14 4.84 15.86
CA ALA A 147 3.36 5.43 16.41
C ALA A 147 4.50 5.56 15.40
N ASN A 148 4.37 5.00 14.21
CA ASN A 148 5.46 4.90 13.24
C ASN A 148 4.96 4.90 11.81
N ASP A 149 5.68 5.57 10.92
CA ASP A 149 5.50 5.51 9.48
C ASP A 149 6.82 5.11 8.77
N ARG A 150 6.79 4.97 7.45
CA ARG A 150 7.97 4.58 6.69
C ARG A 150 9.17 5.53 6.89
N THR A 151 8.95 6.84 6.87
CA THR A 151 10.03 7.84 7.06
C THR A 151 10.58 7.77 8.49
N SER A 152 9.73 7.51 9.47
CA SER A 152 10.11 7.32 10.87
C SER A 152 11.11 6.18 11.08
N ARG A 153 11.03 5.12 10.25
CA ARG A 153 11.96 3.98 10.34
C ARG A 153 13.41 4.40 10.07
N GLN A 154 13.64 5.30 9.12
CA GLN A 154 14.99 5.78 8.85
C GLN A 154 15.54 6.60 10.02
N VAL A 155 14.70 7.45 10.64
CA VAL A 155 15.07 8.19 11.85
C VAL A 155 15.40 7.24 12.98
N PHE A 156 14.55 6.23 13.21
CA PHE A 156 14.74 5.20 14.22
C PHE A 156 16.07 4.44 14.01
N HIS A 157 16.37 4.02 12.79
CA HIS A 157 17.61 3.31 12.45
C HIS A 157 18.85 4.17 12.73
N THR A 158 18.82 5.42 12.29
CA THR A 158 19.94 6.36 12.49
C THR A 158 20.20 6.56 13.98
N ASP A 159 19.16 6.86 14.74
CA ASP A 159 19.26 7.10 16.17
C ASP A 159 19.69 5.85 16.94
N LEU A 160 19.16 4.66 16.55
CA LEU A 160 19.53 3.39 17.17
C LEU A 160 21.03 3.05 16.93
N SER A 161 21.50 3.23 15.69
CA SER A 161 22.91 3.03 15.36
C SER A 161 23.81 4.00 16.14
N MET A 162 23.42 5.27 16.23
CA MET A 162 24.15 6.28 17.01
C MET A 162 24.17 5.94 18.50
N ALA A 163 23.04 5.52 19.06
CA ALA A 163 22.94 5.13 20.47
C ALA A 163 23.79 3.90 20.80
N TYR A 164 23.78 2.90 19.91
CA TYR A 164 24.59 1.71 20.08
C TYR A 164 26.09 2.01 19.98
N ASN A 165 26.50 2.93 19.10
CA ASN A 165 27.90 3.27 18.86
C ASN A 165 28.49 4.31 19.86
N ASP A 166 27.78 4.64 20.94
CA ASP A 166 28.15 5.63 21.95
C ASP A 166 28.34 7.08 21.42
N HIS A 167 27.74 7.40 20.28
CA HIS A 167 27.79 8.74 19.69
C HIS A 167 26.77 9.73 20.26
N LEU A 168 25.88 9.27 21.17
CA LEU A 168 24.82 10.08 21.78
C LEU A 168 25.15 10.54 23.22
N THR A 169 26.42 10.78 23.54
CA THR A 169 26.83 11.26 24.88
C THR A 169 26.43 12.70 25.17
N THR A 170 25.88 13.44 24.19
CA THR A 170 25.53 14.85 24.36
C THR A 170 24.16 15.19 23.76
N ALA A 171 23.35 15.80 24.60
CA ALA A 171 22.15 16.56 24.28
C ALA A 171 20.89 15.74 23.95
N MET A 172 20.22 15.24 24.99
CA MET A 172 18.76 15.39 25.01
C MET A 172 18.49 16.89 24.95
N ASN A 173 18.27 17.45 23.76
CA ASN A 173 17.74 18.79 23.64
C ASN A 173 16.32 18.74 24.21
N GLU A 174 16.14 19.22 25.43
CA GLU A 174 14.82 19.30 26.10
C GLU A 174 13.84 20.20 25.33
N GLU A 175 14.35 20.99 24.38
CA GLU A 175 13.58 21.90 23.51
C GLU A 175 13.23 21.32 22.14
N ALA A 176 13.54 20.04 21.84
CA ALA A 176 13.19 19.45 20.54
C ALA A 176 11.68 19.23 20.42
N PHE A 177 11.11 19.63 19.29
CA PHE A 177 9.71 19.37 18.97
C PHE A 177 9.42 17.88 18.96
N GLU A 178 8.33 17.50 19.64
CA GLU A 178 7.86 16.14 19.74
C GLU A 178 6.58 15.93 18.91
N TYR A 179 6.23 14.67 18.67
CA TYR A 179 5.01 14.34 17.93
C TYR A 179 3.74 14.90 18.59
N ILE A 180 3.70 15.02 19.90
CA ILE A 180 2.56 15.61 20.62
C ILE A 180 2.39 17.10 20.26
N ASP A 181 3.49 17.83 20.06
CA ASP A 181 3.46 19.24 19.65
C ASP A 181 2.91 19.37 18.23
N TYR A 182 3.35 18.48 17.33
CA TYR A 182 2.76 18.39 15.99
C TYR A 182 1.26 18.14 16.05
N SER A 183 0.79 17.19 16.85
CA SER A 183 -0.64 16.85 16.93
C SER A 183 -1.50 17.99 17.49
N ILE A 184 -0.94 18.83 18.35
CA ILE A 184 -1.59 20.05 18.84
C ILE A 184 -1.59 21.09 17.73
N HIS A 185 -0.45 21.28 17.06
CA HIS A 185 -0.31 22.27 16.00
C HIS A 185 -1.27 22.01 14.84
N GLU A 186 -1.38 20.77 14.35
CA GLU A 186 -2.27 20.44 13.23
C GLU A 186 -3.76 20.71 13.53
N ARG A 187 -4.16 20.65 14.81
CA ARG A 187 -5.52 20.97 15.27
C ARG A 187 -5.79 22.49 15.35
N LEU A 188 -4.74 23.31 15.33
CA LEU A 188 -4.81 24.76 15.40
C LEU A 188 -4.70 25.43 14.02
N ILE A 189 -4.32 24.69 12.99
CA ILE A 189 -4.22 25.24 11.62
C ILE A 189 -5.60 25.62 11.12
N ASP A 190 -5.71 26.83 10.52
CA ASP A 190 -6.91 27.21 9.78
C ASP A 190 -7.02 26.40 8.49
N MET A 191 -7.96 25.47 8.48
CA MET A 191 -8.20 24.56 7.36
C MET A 191 -9.34 25.02 6.45
N THR A 192 -9.79 26.28 6.56
CA THR A 192 -10.96 26.77 5.81
C THR A 192 -10.76 26.64 4.30
N VAL A 193 -9.61 27.08 3.76
CA VAL A 193 -9.30 26.99 2.33
C VAL A 193 -9.22 25.54 1.86
N SER A 194 -8.57 24.68 2.64
CA SER A 194 -8.45 23.25 2.31
C SER A 194 -9.80 22.54 2.39
N ARG A 195 -10.65 22.91 3.34
CA ARG A 195 -12.02 22.38 3.43
C ARG A 195 -12.83 22.71 2.19
N ASP A 196 -12.77 23.97 1.74
CA ASP A 196 -13.54 24.43 0.58
C ASP A 196 -13.03 23.79 -0.71
N PHE A 197 -11.70 23.61 -0.85
CA PHE A 197 -11.09 22.83 -1.93
C PHE A 197 -11.63 21.39 -1.95
N TRP A 198 -11.52 20.66 -0.83
CA TRP A 198 -11.96 19.27 -0.77
C TRP A 198 -13.46 19.11 -0.96
N LYS A 199 -14.26 20.05 -0.47
CA LYS A 199 -15.70 20.05 -0.74
C LYS A 199 -15.98 20.12 -2.24
N SER A 200 -15.29 20.99 -2.98
CA SER A 200 -15.42 21.07 -4.44
C SER A 200 -14.94 19.80 -5.14
N GLU A 201 -13.83 19.20 -4.69
CA GLU A 201 -13.25 18.00 -5.30
C GLU A 201 -14.15 16.77 -5.21
N VAL A 202 -14.85 16.60 -4.09
CA VAL A 202 -15.73 15.46 -3.87
C VAL A 202 -17.21 15.72 -4.21
N GLU A 203 -17.55 16.97 -4.59
CA GLU A 203 -18.92 17.35 -4.91
C GLU A 203 -19.51 16.49 -6.04
N GLY A 204 -20.71 15.94 -5.81
CA GLY A 204 -21.40 15.09 -6.79
C GLY A 204 -20.71 13.74 -7.07
N TYR A 205 -19.73 13.34 -6.27
CA TYR A 205 -19.24 11.96 -6.32
C TYR A 205 -20.33 11.03 -5.80
N ASN A 206 -20.83 10.17 -6.69
CA ASN A 206 -21.90 9.25 -6.31
C ASN A 206 -21.32 7.99 -5.65
N ARG A 207 -21.63 7.82 -4.38
CA ARG A 207 -21.23 6.67 -3.56
C ARG A 207 -21.75 5.32 -4.07
N GLU A 208 -22.96 5.27 -4.61
CA GLU A 208 -23.55 4.06 -5.17
C GLU A 208 -22.83 3.62 -6.45
N ASN A 209 -22.14 4.57 -7.08
CA ASN A 209 -21.22 4.37 -8.19
C ASN A 209 -19.75 4.32 -7.75
N SER A 210 -19.45 4.23 -6.44
CA SER A 210 -18.09 3.97 -6.00
C SER A 210 -17.53 2.77 -6.75
N LEU A 211 -16.23 2.70 -6.88
CA LEU A 211 -15.51 1.73 -7.72
C LEU A 211 -15.93 0.28 -7.36
N LEU A 212 -17.08 -0.13 -7.88
CA LEU A 212 -17.44 -1.55 -7.91
C LEU A 212 -16.48 -2.22 -8.88
N LEU A 213 -15.29 -2.55 -8.38
CA LEU A 213 -14.41 -3.44 -9.10
C LEU A 213 -15.16 -4.75 -9.33
N PRO A 214 -15.00 -5.39 -10.48
CA PRO A 214 -15.62 -6.69 -10.74
C PRO A 214 -14.95 -7.75 -9.85
N GLY A 215 -15.38 -7.78 -8.59
CA GLY A 215 -14.95 -8.76 -7.60
C GLY A 215 -15.68 -10.09 -7.77
N ASP A 216 -15.08 -11.16 -7.28
CA ASP A 216 -15.68 -12.50 -7.25
C ASP A 216 -16.79 -12.58 -6.20
N ARG A 217 -16.76 -11.69 -5.21
CA ARG A 217 -17.72 -11.59 -4.11
C ARG A 217 -18.21 -10.17 -3.92
N HIS A 218 -19.38 -10.04 -3.34
CA HIS A 218 -19.94 -8.76 -2.90
C HIS A 218 -19.77 -8.62 -1.39
N HIS A 219 -19.27 -7.48 -0.97
CA HIS A 219 -19.14 -7.13 0.43
C HIS A 219 -20.21 -6.11 0.81
N SER A 220 -20.91 -6.34 1.93
CA SER A 220 -21.79 -5.31 2.50
C SER A 220 -20.95 -4.27 3.23
N VAL A 221 -21.32 -2.99 3.13
CA VAL A 221 -20.66 -1.89 3.86
C VAL A 221 -20.69 -2.11 5.39
N ALA A 222 -21.65 -2.90 5.87
CA ALA A 222 -21.82 -3.21 7.29
C ALA A 222 -20.92 -4.36 7.78
N ASP A 223 -20.30 -5.13 6.89
CA ASP A 223 -19.50 -6.29 7.27
C ASP A 223 -18.07 -5.86 7.65
N GLN A 224 -17.58 -6.37 8.76
CA GLN A 224 -16.16 -6.20 9.12
C GLN A 224 -15.28 -6.98 8.14
N ARG A 225 -14.15 -6.39 7.77
CA ARG A 225 -13.17 -6.99 6.86
C ARG A 225 -12.26 -7.96 7.59
N SER A 226 -11.88 -9.04 6.93
CA SER A 226 -10.95 -10.03 7.48
C SER A 226 -9.51 -9.49 7.59
N GLY A 227 -9.15 -8.54 6.71
CA GLY A 227 -7.78 -8.06 6.56
C GLY A 227 -6.84 -9.01 5.82
N LEU A 228 -7.31 -10.18 5.39
CA LEU A 228 -6.50 -11.12 4.62
C LEU A 228 -6.37 -10.68 3.17
N ALA A 229 -5.19 -10.89 2.57
CA ALA A 229 -4.90 -10.51 1.19
C ALA A 229 -4.44 -11.67 0.31
N PHE A 230 -4.72 -11.57 -0.99
CA PHE A 230 -3.92 -12.16 -2.05
C PHE A 230 -3.08 -11.08 -2.70
N PHE A 231 -1.91 -11.44 -3.21
CA PHE A 231 -1.04 -10.49 -3.89
C PHE A 231 -0.45 -11.06 -5.17
N GLY A 232 -0.23 -10.17 -6.14
CA GLY A 232 0.53 -10.44 -7.34
C GLY A 232 1.80 -9.59 -7.35
N HIS A 233 2.90 -10.19 -7.79
CA HIS A 233 4.18 -9.51 -7.94
C HIS A 233 4.56 -9.40 -9.41
N ILE A 234 5.02 -8.22 -9.82
CA ILE A 234 5.49 -7.93 -11.17
C ILE A 234 6.91 -7.39 -11.05
N SER A 235 7.84 -8.01 -11.77
CA SER A 235 9.20 -7.50 -11.97
C SER A 235 9.33 -7.06 -13.43
N PHE A 236 9.46 -5.77 -13.66
CA PHE A 236 9.58 -5.27 -15.02
C PHE A 236 10.99 -5.50 -15.57
N ALA A 237 11.07 -5.81 -16.88
CA ALA A 237 12.33 -5.89 -17.59
C ALA A 237 13.07 -4.54 -17.56
N ASP A 238 14.40 -4.56 -17.57
CA ASP A 238 15.25 -3.36 -17.49
C ASP A 238 14.90 -2.36 -18.60
N GLU A 239 14.56 -2.84 -19.80
CA GLU A 239 14.12 -2.01 -20.91
C GLU A 239 12.82 -1.26 -20.60
N VAL A 240 11.81 -1.95 -20.04
CA VAL A 240 10.52 -1.36 -19.63
C VAL A 240 10.73 -0.31 -18.55
N THR A 241 11.57 -0.62 -17.57
CA THR A 241 11.94 0.30 -16.49
C THR A 241 12.61 1.56 -17.05
N ALA A 242 13.59 1.40 -17.95
CA ALA A 242 14.31 2.52 -18.55
C ALA A 242 13.37 3.41 -19.38
N GLN A 243 12.47 2.84 -20.17
CA GLN A 243 11.50 3.59 -20.97
C GLN A 243 10.43 4.27 -20.09
N PHE A 244 9.98 3.64 -19.00
CA PHE A 244 9.08 4.27 -18.03
C PHE A 244 9.71 5.52 -17.41
N LEU A 245 10.95 5.44 -16.95
CA LEU A 245 11.67 6.57 -16.35
C LEU A 245 11.98 7.65 -17.39
N LYS A 246 12.37 7.26 -18.60
CA LYS A 246 12.61 8.18 -19.72
C LYS A 246 11.33 8.94 -20.09
N TYR A 247 10.19 8.26 -20.16
CA TYR A 247 8.90 8.89 -20.43
C TYR A 247 8.55 9.91 -19.37
N ALA A 248 8.69 9.55 -18.08
CA ALA A 248 8.46 10.48 -16.98
C ALA A 248 9.33 11.74 -17.09
N SER A 249 10.61 11.57 -17.42
CA SER A 249 11.56 12.69 -17.60
C SER A 249 11.20 13.58 -18.79
N ILE A 250 10.87 13.00 -19.95
CA ILE A 250 10.53 13.77 -21.16
C ILE A 250 9.26 14.61 -20.96
N HIS A 251 8.26 14.07 -20.27
CA HIS A 251 6.98 14.76 -20.02
C HIS A 251 6.99 15.60 -18.72
N GLU A 252 8.15 15.76 -18.09
CA GLU A 252 8.34 16.53 -16.85
C GLU A 252 7.37 16.13 -15.73
N VAL A 253 7.14 14.82 -15.56
CA VAL A 253 6.31 14.25 -14.51
C VAL A 253 7.11 13.33 -13.60
N THR A 254 6.63 13.16 -12.39
CA THR A 254 7.27 12.20 -11.46
C THR A 254 6.89 10.76 -11.82
N PRO A 255 7.73 9.76 -11.48
CA PRO A 255 7.36 8.35 -11.61
C PRO A 255 6.04 7.99 -10.89
N PHE A 256 5.73 8.65 -9.77
CA PHE A 256 4.44 8.54 -9.08
C PHE A 256 3.28 8.96 -9.99
N GLN A 257 3.37 10.15 -10.62
CA GLN A 257 2.31 10.68 -11.49
C GLN A 257 2.07 9.80 -12.72
N LEU A 258 3.16 9.31 -13.33
CA LEU A 258 3.06 8.38 -14.45
C LEU A 258 2.45 7.03 -14.02
N GLY A 259 2.91 6.44 -12.94
CA GLY A 259 2.37 5.19 -12.40
C GLY A 259 0.88 5.30 -12.04
N LEU A 260 0.48 6.42 -11.43
CA LEU A 260 -0.92 6.70 -11.12
C LEU A 260 -1.77 6.84 -12.39
N ALA A 261 -1.27 7.53 -13.43
CA ALA A 261 -1.98 7.65 -14.71
C ALA A 261 -2.21 6.29 -15.38
N ILE A 262 -1.19 5.42 -15.38
CA ILE A 262 -1.30 4.05 -15.91
C ILE A 262 -2.32 3.25 -15.09
N PHE A 263 -2.34 3.42 -13.77
CA PHE A 263 -3.31 2.75 -12.93
C PHE A 263 -4.75 3.23 -13.19
N TYR A 264 -4.95 4.54 -13.46
CA TYR A 264 -6.24 5.04 -13.94
C TYR A 264 -6.67 4.39 -15.25
N ALA A 265 -5.77 4.30 -16.23
CA ALA A 265 -6.06 3.64 -17.51
C ALA A 265 -6.42 2.16 -17.31
N PHE A 266 -5.72 1.46 -16.41
CA PHE A 266 -6.03 0.07 -16.05
C PHE A 266 -7.42 -0.05 -15.41
N VAL A 267 -7.71 0.74 -14.37
CA VAL A 267 -8.99 0.69 -13.66
C VAL A 267 -10.13 1.08 -14.59
N PHE A 268 -9.95 2.10 -15.45
CA PHE A 268 -10.92 2.49 -16.47
C PHE A 268 -11.29 1.30 -17.36
N LYS A 269 -10.31 0.61 -17.93
CA LYS A 269 -10.53 -0.57 -18.78
C LYS A 269 -11.09 -1.75 -17.99
N PHE A 270 -10.65 -1.96 -16.75
CA PHE A 270 -11.08 -3.06 -15.91
C PHE A 270 -12.53 -2.89 -15.42
N THR A 271 -13.02 -1.65 -15.30
CA THR A 271 -14.38 -1.30 -14.91
C THR A 271 -15.32 -1.02 -16.08
N HIS A 272 -14.99 -1.52 -17.28
CA HIS A 272 -15.78 -1.32 -18.50
C HIS A 272 -16.01 0.15 -18.83
N ASP A 273 -14.90 0.91 -18.93
CA ASP A 273 -14.87 2.31 -19.36
C ASP A 273 -15.65 3.27 -18.42
N ARG A 274 -15.70 2.97 -17.13
CA ARG A 274 -16.19 3.91 -16.12
C ARG A 274 -15.32 5.16 -16.10
N ASN A 275 -15.91 6.31 -16.26
CA ASN A 275 -15.19 7.57 -16.44
C ASN A 275 -15.00 8.42 -15.18
N ASP A 276 -15.80 8.28 -14.14
CA ASP A 276 -15.63 9.01 -12.87
C ASP A 276 -14.97 8.09 -11.83
N LEU A 277 -13.65 8.19 -11.71
CA LEU A 277 -12.83 7.32 -10.88
C LEU A 277 -12.20 8.12 -9.73
N CYS A 278 -12.23 7.52 -8.54
CA CYS A 278 -11.54 8.05 -7.37
C CYS A 278 -10.56 7.00 -6.84
N ILE A 279 -9.26 7.28 -6.93
CA ILE A 279 -8.18 6.45 -6.40
C ILE A 279 -7.57 7.19 -5.22
N ALA A 280 -7.45 6.53 -4.07
CA ALA A 280 -6.79 7.11 -2.92
C ALA A 280 -5.27 7.00 -3.07
N CYS A 281 -4.53 8.05 -2.68
CA CYS A 281 -3.07 8.03 -2.67
C CYS A 281 -2.55 8.37 -1.29
N LEU A 282 -1.43 7.74 -0.93
CA LEU A 282 -0.75 7.98 0.33
C LEU A 282 0.24 9.14 0.18
N ASN A 283 0.25 10.05 1.17
CA ASN A 283 1.17 11.16 1.24
C ASN A 283 1.90 11.13 2.58
N ALA A 284 3.23 11.29 2.55
CA ALA A 284 4.05 11.30 3.77
C ALA A 284 3.74 12.48 4.71
N ASN A 285 3.12 13.54 4.20
CA ASN A 285 2.66 14.73 4.93
C ASN A 285 3.74 15.41 5.81
N ARG A 286 5.00 15.30 5.40
CA ARG A 286 6.14 15.94 6.10
C ARG A 286 6.52 17.23 5.38
N TYR A 287 5.60 18.19 5.37
CA TYR A 287 5.66 19.45 4.63
C TYR A 287 6.57 20.51 5.27
N ARG A 288 7.13 20.26 6.45
CA ARG A 288 8.08 21.13 7.17
C ARG A 288 9.36 20.38 7.49
N ASN A 289 10.48 21.10 7.55
CA ASN A 289 11.78 20.52 7.86
C ASN A 289 11.81 19.89 9.26
N GLU A 290 11.11 20.49 10.23
CA GLU A 290 11.03 20.00 11.61
C GLU A 290 10.39 18.62 11.70
N LEU A 291 9.51 18.27 10.75
CA LEU A 291 8.84 16.97 10.71
C LEU A 291 9.69 15.86 10.09
N GLN A 292 10.77 16.21 9.35
CA GLN A 292 11.57 15.22 8.63
C GLN A 292 12.30 14.24 9.56
N ASN A 293 12.75 14.72 10.73
CA ASN A 293 13.52 13.94 11.70
C ASN A 293 12.69 13.53 12.93
N MET A 294 11.37 13.53 12.82
CA MET A 294 10.47 13.17 13.90
C MET A 294 9.89 11.76 13.68
N ILE A 295 9.88 10.93 14.71
CA ILE A 295 9.17 9.64 14.68
C ILE A 295 7.69 9.87 14.99
N GLY A 296 6.80 9.28 14.19
CA GLY A 296 5.36 9.34 14.37
C GLY A 296 4.57 8.92 13.14
N MET A 297 3.26 8.96 13.24
CA MET A 297 2.36 8.68 12.13
C MET A 297 1.91 9.99 11.47
N PHE A 298 2.52 10.33 10.35
CA PHE A 298 2.19 11.55 9.59
C PHE A 298 1.38 11.28 8.33
N VAL A 299 1.42 10.05 7.82
CA VAL A 299 0.83 9.71 6.52
C VAL A 299 -0.64 10.08 6.45
N THR A 300 -0.99 10.88 5.45
CA THR A 300 -2.37 11.18 5.07
C THR A 300 -2.78 10.35 3.87
N THR A 301 -4.07 10.21 3.69
CA THR A 301 -4.68 9.56 2.52
C THR A 301 -5.56 10.58 1.84
N SER A 302 -5.29 10.86 0.57
CA SER A 302 -6.02 11.85 -0.21
C SER A 302 -6.76 11.19 -1.36
N PRO A 303 -8.06 11.47 -1.57
CA PRO A 303 -8.80 10.99 -2.72
C PRO A 303 -8.42 11.79 -3.97
N TYR A 304 -7.95 11.09 -4.99
CA TYR A 304 -7.69 11.65 -6.31
C TYR A 304 -8.86 11.28 -7.20
N ARG A 305 -9.76 12.22 -7.48
CA ARG A 305 -10.90 12.01 -8.37
C ARG A 305 -10.61 12.58 -9.73
N ILE A 306 -10.73 11.77 -10.76
CA ILE A 306 -10.58 12.18 -12.17
C ILE A 306 -11.79 11.69 -12.97
N ARG A 307 -12.37 12.59 -13.76
CA ARG A 307 -13.36 12.26 -14.77
C ARG A 307 -12.64 12.07 -16.09
N LEU A 308 -12.47 10.83 -16.47
CA LEU A 308 -11.73 10.42 -17.66
C LEU A 308 -12.58 10.64 -18.93
N ASP A 309 -11.92 11.06 -20.01
CA ASP A 309 -12.47 10.98 -21.35
C ASP A 309 -11.85 9.77 -22.06
N SER A 310 -12.67 8.92 -22.63
CA SER A 310 -12.27 7.72 -23.36
C SER A 310 -11.33 8.02 -24.55
N GLN A 311 -11.34 9.24 -25.06
CA GLN A 311 -10.50 9.71 -26.16
C GLN A 311 -9.16 10.28 -25.71
N TRP A 312 -8.93 10.45 -24.41
CA TRP A 312 -7.64 10.91 -23.93
C TRP A 312 -6.54 9.91 -24.27
N THR A 313 -5.39 10.45 -24.63
CA THR A 313 -4.15 9.67 -24.76
C THR A 313 -3.50 9.49 -23.38
N LEU A 314 -2.51 8.61 -23.29
CA LEU A 314 -1.71 8.48 -22.07
C LEU A 314 -1.08 9.83 -21.68
N GLU A 315 -0.54 10.57 -22.63
CA GLU A 315 0.06 11.89 -22.40
C GLU A 315 -0.94 12.87 -21.80
N THR A 316 -2.14 12.97 -22.37
CA THR A 316 -3.22 13.82 -21.84
C THR A 316 -3.59 13.41 -20.41
N LEU A 317 -3.74 12.11 -20.16
CA LEU A 317 -4.07 11.60 -18.83
C LEU A 317 -2.96 11.92 -17.81
N VAL A 318 -1.70 11.75 -18.19
CA VAL A 318 -0.54 12.04 -17.32
C VAL A 318 -0.51 13.53 -16.93
N GLN A 319 -0.80 14.45 -17.86
CA GLN A 319 -0.86 15.87 -17.55
C GLN A 319 -2.03 16.22 -16.60
N HIS A 320 -3.20 15.63 -16.78
CA HIS A 320 -4.31 15.80 -15.83
C HIS A 320 -3.97 15.25 -14.44
N VAL A 321 -3.29 14.10 -14.35
CA VAL A 321 -2.81 13.54 -13.08
C VAL A 321 -1.79 14.48 -12.44
N ARG A 322 -0.87 15.07 -13.22
CA ARG A 322 0.11 16.05 -12.73
C ARG A 322 -0.58 17.27 -12.11
N GLU A 323 -1.49 17.91 -12.85
CA GLU A 323 -2.23 19.08 -12.38
C GLU A 323 -3.02 18.77 -11.11
N LYS A 324 -3.74 17.65 -11.11
CA LYS A 324 -4.49 17.17 -9.94
C LYS A 324 -3.58 16.92 -8.74
N SER A 325 -2.43 16.27 -8.95
CA SER A 325 -1.46 15.98 -7.89
C SER A 325 -0.92 17.25 -7.25
N LEU A 326 -0.58 18.26 -8.05
CA LEU A 326 -0.08 19.54 -7.55
C LEU A 326 -1.14 20.27 -6.71
N ALA A 327 -2.38 20.34 -7.20
CA ALA A 327 -3.47 20.96 -6.47
C ALA A 327 -3.77 20.23 -5.14
N ILE A 328 -3.76 18.90 -5.14
CA ILE A 328 -4.00 18.12 -3.94
C ILE A 328 -2.89 18.28 -2.91
N LEU A 329 -1.61 18.37 -3.33
CA LEU A 329 -0.47 18.51 -2.41
C LEU A 329 -0.57 19.77 -1.53
N GLU A 330 -1.11 20.87 -2.04
CA GLU A 330 -1.32 22.08 -1.26
C GLU A 330 -2.33 21.90 -0.12
N HIS A 331 -3.24 20.92 -0.25
CA HIS A 331 -4.32 20.64 0.69
C HIS A 331 -4.25 19.26 1.33
N ALA A 332 -3.14 18.52 1.15
CA ALA A 332 -2.98 17.13 1.62
C ALA A 332 -2.99 16.99 3.15
N HIS A 333 -2.75 18.09 3.87
CA HIS A 333 -2.82 18.12 5.34
C HIS A 333 -4.26 18.08 5.88
N TYR A 334 -5.29 18.30 5.02
CA TYR A 334 -6.69 18.24 5.45
C TYR A 334 -7.10 16.79 5.75
N PRO A 335 -7.72 16.53 6.91
CA PRO A 335 -8.03 15.16 7.34
C PRO A 335 -9.09 14.49 6.45
N LEU A 336 -8.82 13.26 6.03
CA LEU A 336 -9.76 12.48 5.22
C LEU A 336 -11.12 12.32 5.92
N GLN A 337 -11.12 12.13 7.24
CA GLN A 337 -12.34 12.00 8.04
C GLN A 337 -13.23 13.25 8.07
N HIS A 338 -12.71 14.39 7.64
CA HIS A 338 -13.49 15.64 7.50
C HIS A 338 -13.98 15.92 6.08
N MET A 339 -13.64 15.05 5.11
CA MET A 339 -14.09 15.17 3.73
C MET A 339 -15.50 14.55 3.59
N HIS A 340 -16.54 15.37 3.70
CA HIS A 340 -17.92 14.90 3.61
C HIS A 340 -18.46 15.02 2.19
N VAL A 341 -18.95 13.91 1.65
CA VAL A 341 -19.77 13.88 0.45
C VAL A 341 -21.24 13.99 0.89
N ASN A 342 -21.83 15.16 0.73
CA ASN A 342 -23.25 15.46 0.93
C ASN A 342 -24.04 14.38 1.64
N SER A 343 -24.06 14.32 2.97
CA SER A 343 -25.13 13.62 3.68
C SER A 343 -24.99 13.50 5.20
N SER A 344 -26.07 13.42 5.79
CA SER A 344 -26.62 13.03 7.06
C SER A 344 -26.11 11.70 7.70
N VAL A 345 -25.05 11.04 7.19
CA VAL A 345 -24.61 9.76 7.73
C VAL A 345 -23.10 9.73 7.99
N GLU A 346 -22.75 9.43 9.24
CA GLU A 346 -21.39 9.37 9.82
C GLU A 346 -20.41 8.33 9.19
N GLN A 347 -20.79 7.65 8.10
CA GLN A 347 -20.02 6.54 7.50
C GLN A 347 -19.16 6.94 6.28
N SER A 348 -18.81 8.22 6.13
CA SER A 348 -18.15 8.72 4.90
C SER A 348 -16.70 8.29 4.69
N HIS A 349 -16.01 7.80 5.72
CA HIS A 349 -14.56 7.58 5.67
C HIS A 349 -14.13 6.34 4.86
N ALA A 350 -14.95 5.30 4.86
CA ALA A 350 -14.61 4.02 4.24
C ALA A 350 -14.53 4.07 2.71
N LEU A 351 -15.22 5.02 2.08
CA LEU A 351 -15.47 5.01 0.64
C LEU A 351 -14.30 5.47 -0.23
N PHE A 352 -13.41 6.27 0.32
CA PHE A 352 -12.22 6.71 -0.41
C PHE A 352 -11.04 5.75 -0.25
N LEU A 353 -11.22 4.65 0.48
CA LEU A 353 -10.17 3.68 0.80
C LEU A 353 -10.34 2.34 0.08
N GLU A 354 -11.17 2.24 -0.94
CA GLU A 354 -11.40 0.98 -1.66
C GLU A 354 -10.23 0.66 -2.57
N VAL A 355 -9.79 1.63 -3.37
CA VAL A 355 -8.69 1.48 -4.33
C VAL A 355 -7.59 2.49 -4.01
N VAL A 356 -6.40 1.99 -3.76
CA VAL A 356 -5.26 2.79 -3.33
C VAL A 356 -4.07 2.62 -4.25
N PHE A 357 -3.39 3.73 -4.51
CA PHE A 357 -2.12 3.76 -5.22
C PHE A 357 -1.00 4.27 -4.32
N ASP A 358 0.15 3.62 -4.39
CA ASP A 358 1.37 4.01 -3.69
C ASP A 358 2.59 3.86 -4.61
N PHE A 359 3.57 4.76 -4.49
CA PHE A 359 4.83 4.69 -5.20
C PHE A 359 5.98 4.95 -4.24
N ILE A 360 6.84 3.97 -4.08
CA ILE A 360 7.93 3.99 -3.13
C ILE A 360 9.25 3.99 -3.88
N THR A 361 10.06 5.02 -3.66
CA THR A 361 11.48 5.00 -4.03
C THR A 361 12.30 4.51 -2.84
N LEU A 362 13.05 3.44 -3.04
CA LEU A 362 13.97 2.92 -2.02
C LEU A 362 15.21 3.80 -1.97
N SER A 363 15.67 4.15 -0.76
CA SER A 363 16.91 4.89 -0.59
C SER A 363 18.10 3.93 -0.44
N SER A 364 19.23 4.27 -1.04
CA SER A 364 20.47 3.50 -0.92
C SER A 364 21.01 3.41 0.51
N HIS A 365 20.56 4.30 1.40
CA HIS A 365 20.99 4.35 2.80
C HIS A 365 20.37 3.27 3.70
N THR A 366 19.41 2.49 3.22
CA THR A 366 18.72 1.45 4.01
C THR A 366 19.33 0.06 3.86
N SER A 367 20.37 -0.09 3.02
CA SER A 367 20.90 -1.42 2.67
C SER A 367 21.72 -2.08 3.77
N HIS A 368 22.38 -1.32 4.65
CA HIS A 368 23.20 -1.88 5.75
C HIS A 368 23.18 -0.98 6.97
N LEU A 369 22.85 -1.56 8.13
CA LEU A 369 23.02 -0.91 9.42
C LEU A 369 24.34 -1.36 10.02
N SER A 370 25.23 -0.40 10.28
CA SER A 370 26.50 -0.66 10.92
C SER A 370 26.43 -0.35 12.41
N PHE A 371 26.61 -1.36 13.20
CA PHE A 371 26.83 -1.27 14.64
C PHE A 371 28.28 -1.63 14.92
N ASN A 372 28.90 -0.98 15.88
CA ASN A 372 30.32 -1.18 16.18
C ASN A 372 30.62 -2.67 16.42
N GLY A 373 31.23 -3.34 15.45
CA GLY A 373 31.52 -4.77 15.47
C GLY A 373 30.54 -5.67 14.71
N ALA A 374 29.39 -5.15 14.25
CA ALA A 374 28.40 -5.93 13.51
C ALA A 374 27.85 -5.17 12.30
N GLN A 375 27.52 -5.92 11.24
CA GLN A 375 26.73 -5.43 10.12
C GLN A 375 25.39 -6.16 10.11
N LEU A 376 24.30 -5.41 9.97
CA LEU A 376 22.96 -5.94 9.84
C LEU A 376 22.38 -5.57 8.48
N GLU A 377 21.72 -6.51 7.86
CA GLU A 377 21.02 -6.31 6.60
C GLU A 377 19.51 -6.54 6.77
N PRO A 378 18.68 -5.70 6.14
CA PRO A 378 17.25 -5.91 6.16
C PRO A 378 16.89 -7.14 5.32
N ILE A 379 16.07 -8.01 5.89
CA ILE A 379 15.47 -9.12 5.16
C ILE A 379 13.97 -8.86 5.02
N SER A 380 13.45 -9.08 3.82
CA SER A 380 12.01 -9.02 3.56
C SER A 380 11.48 -10.44 3.50
N PRO A 381 10.72 -10.90 4.48
CA PRO A 381 10.03 -12.18 4.36
C PRO A 381 9.10 -12.14 3.14
N GLU A 382 9.17 -13.13 2.27
CA GLU A 382 8.39 -13.15 1.01
C GLU A 382 6.88 -13.02 1.21
N LYS A 383 6.38 -13.34 2.41
CA LYS A 383 4.95 -13.33 2.78
C LYS A 383 4.50 -12.13 3.62
N SER A 384 5.32 -11.08 3.73
CA SER A 384 5.03 -9.96 4.63
C SER A 384 3.82 -9.08 4.23
N ASP A 385 3.23 -9.29 3.06
CA ASP A 385 2.13 -8.47 2.54
C ASP A 385 0.78 -9.20 2.54
N GLU A 386 0.57 -10.16 3.42
CA GLU A 386 -0.70 -10.91 3.49
C GLU A 386 -1.85 -10.13 4.15
N VAL A 387 -1.65 -8.84 4.44
CA VAL A 387 -2.64 -7.96 5.09
C VAL A 387 -3.19 -6.94 4.10
N ALA A 388 -4.51 -6.97 3.90
CA ALA A 388 -5.24 -6.03 3.06
C ALA A 388 -5.81 -4.88 3.89
N LYS A 389 -5.16 -3.72 3.88
CA LYS A 389 -5.70 -2.48 4.46
C LYS A 389 -6.81 -1.87 3.59
N PHE A 390 -6.88 -2.24 2.31
CA PHE A 390 -7.75 -1.70 1.27
C PHE A 390 -8.30 -2.84 0.40
N ASP A 391 -9.32 -2.57 -0.40
CA ASP A 391 -9.89 -3.58 -1.29
C ASP A 391 -8.92 -3.97 -2.39
N VAL A 392 -8.31 -2.96 -3.01
CA VAL A 392 -7.21 -3.12 -3.96
C VAL A 392 -6.16 -2.05 -3.71
N MET A 393 -4.91 -2.47 -3.61
CA MET A 393 -3.77 -1.56 -3.56
C MET A 393 -2.75 -1.93 -4.63
N LEU A 394 -2.42 -0.97 -5.48
CA LEU A 394 -1.29 -1.07 -6.40
C LEU A 394 -0.12 -0.27 -5.84
N ARG A 395 1.01 -0.95 -5.60
CA ARG A 395 2.23 -0.34 -5.09
C ARG A 395 3.37 -0.53 -6.05
N PHE A 396 3.96 0.56 -6.51
CA PHE A 396 5.24 0.55 -7.19
C PHE A 396 6.39 0.68 -6.20
N LEU A 397 7.48 -0.04 -6.49
CA LEU A 397 8.74 0.02 -5.76
C LEU A 397 9.85 0.27 -6.78
N TYR A 398 10.55 1.37 -6.63
CA TYR A 398 11.69 1.70 -7.48
C TYR A 398 12.97 1.71 -6.64
N ASN A 399 13.94 0.89 -7.03
CA ASN A 399 15.26 0.85 -6.40
C ASN A 399 16.31 1.48 -7.35
N PRO A 400 16.72 2.74 -7.10
CA PRO A 400 17.73 3.40 -7.93
C PRO A 400 19.15 2.88 -7.67
N ALA A 401 19.40 2.12 -6.59
CA ALA A 401 20.72 1.63 -6.23
C ALA A 401 21.10 0.31 -6.93
N ASP A 402 20.13 -0.41 -7.49
CA ASP A 402 20.42 -1.58 -8.32
C ASP A 402 21.03 -1.17 -9.66
N ASP A 403 21.91 -2.01 -10.20
CA ASP A 403 22.49 -1.84 -11.55
C ASP A 403 21.33 -1.67 -12.56
N ASN A 404 21.24 -0.49 -13.19
CA ASN A 404 20.17 -0.03 -14.07
C ASN A 404 18.86 0.44 -13.40
N GLY A 405 18.75 0.43 -12.07
CA GLY A 405 17.52 0.78 -11.35
C GLY A 405 16.38 -0.22 -11.64
N LYS A 406 15.86 -0.91 -10.64
CA LYS A 406 14.78 -1.89 -10.85
C LYS A 406 13.43 -1.34 -10.42
N LEU A 407 12.45 -1.53 -11.27
CA LEU A 407 11.05 -1.21 -11.01
C LEU A 407 10.26 -2.51 -10.77
N PHE A 408 9.60 -2.56 -9.63
CA PHE A 408 8.69 -3.64 -9.25
C PHE A 408 7.30 -3.08 -9.04
N CYS A 409 6.31 -3.95 -9.11
CA CYS A 409 4.95 -3.61 -8.74
C CYS A 409 4.32 -4.74 -7.94
N ARG A 410 3.55 -4.39 -6.92
CA ARG A 410 2.73 -5.32 -6.15
C ARG A 410 1.27 -4.90 -6.24
N LEU A 411 0.42 -5.87 -6.60
CA LEU A 411 -1.02 -5.74 -6.54
C LEU A 411 -1.50 -6.52 -5.32
N ILE A 412 -2.10 -5.85 -4.35
CA ILE A 412 -2.59 -6.41 -3.10
C ILE A 412 -4.11 -6.30 -3.11
N CYS A 413 -4.83 -7.42 -2.99
CA CYS A 413 -6.28 -7.48 -3.08
C CYS A 413 -6.86 -8.18 -1.86
N SER A 414 -7.97 -7.65 -1.33
CA SER A 414 -8.70 -8.26 -0.22
C SER A 414 -9.27 -9.62 -0.60
N ARG A 415 -9.04 -10.65 0.23
CA ARG A 415 -9.66 -11.97 0.08
C ARG A 415 -11.18 -11.95 0.27
N ASP A 416 -11.69 -10.91 0.89
CA ASP A 416 -13.13 -10.75 1.06
C ASP A 416 -13.85 -10.50 -0.27
N LEU A 417 -13.12 -9.96 -1.27
CA LEU A 417 -13.67 -9.59 -2.57
C LEU A 417 -13.13 -10.42 -3.74
N PHE A 418 -11.89 -10.89 -3.67
CA PHE A 418 -11.21 -11.52 -4.80
C PHE A 418 -10.71 -12.92 -4.46
N ASP A 419 -10.74 -13.81 -5.46
CA ASP A 419 -10.09 -15.11 -5.42
C ASP A 419 -8.65 -15.02 -5.96
N GLU A 420 -7.79 -15.93 -5.55
CA GLU A 420 -6.39 -15.93 -5.96
C GLU A 420 -6.20 -15.98 -7.49
N PRO A 421 -6.97 -16.81 -8.27
CA PRO A 421 -6.88 -16.79 -9.73
C PRO A 421 -7.22 -15.44 -10.35
N THR A 422 -8.21 -14.73 -9.80
CA THR A 422 -8.61 -13.39 -10.27
C THR A 422 -7.49 -12.38 -10.05
N VAL A 423 -6.86 -12.40 -8.88
CA VAL A 423 -5.70 -11.54 -8.59
C VAL A 423 -4.53 -11.85 -9.52
N ALA A 424 -4.26 -13.12 -9.80
CA ALA A 424 -3.23 -13.54 -10.74
C ALA A 424 -3.51 -13.00 -12.18
N ILE A 425 -4.76 -13.08 -12.65
CA ILE A 425 -5.17 -12.54 -13.95
C ILE A 425 -5.04 -11.02 -13.97
N MET A 426 -5.52 -10.32 -12.93
CA MET A 426 -5.38 -8.85 -12.81
C MET A 426 -3.92 -8.42 -12.89
N THR A 427 -3.04 -9.12 -12.18
CA THR A 427 -1.60 -8.87 -12.15
C THR A 427 -0.99 -9.01 -13.56
N ARG A 428 -1.27 -10.10 -14.27
CA ARG A 428 -0.79 -10.35 -15.64
C ARG A 428 -1.32 -9.31 -16.63
N ARG A 429 -2.58 -8.90 -16.51
CA ARG A 429 -3.16 -7.86 -17.36
C ARG A 429 -2.55 -6.49 -17.11
N PHE A 430 -2.23 -6.16 -15.86
CA PHE A 430 -1.54 -4.92 -15.54
C PHE A 430 -0.10 -4.93 -16.08
N GLU A 431 0.64 -6.02 -15.90
CA GLU A 431 1.98 -6.22 -16.48
C GLU A 431 1.95 -6.08 -18.01
N HIS A 432 0.96 -6.71 -18.65
CA HIS A 432 0.77 -6.63 -20.11
C HIS A 432 0.51 -5.18 -20.56
N LEU A 433 -0.34 -4.43 -19.86
CA LEU A 433 -0.60 -3.02 -20.14
C LEU A 433 0.68 -2.19 -20.09
N VAL A 434 1.47 -2.32 -19.02
CA VAL A 434 2.73 -1.57 -18.85
C VAL A 434 3.71 -1.95 -19.96
N SER A 435 3.82 -3.24 -20.30
CA SER A 435 4.68 -3.73 -21.39
C SER A 435 4.25 -3.19 -22.75
N GLN A 436 2.96 -3.09 -23.04
CA GLN A 436 2.46 -2.46 -24.29
C GLN A 436 2.90 -1.00 -24.41
N LEU A 437 2.88 -0.27 -23.30
CA LEU A 437 3.21 1.16 -23.29
C LEU A 437 4.71 1.41 -23.45
N PHE A 438 5.57 0.55 -22.86
CA PHE A 438 7.00 0.84 -22.71
C PHE A 438 7.95 -0.19 -23.35
N SER A 439 7.46 -1.26 -24.00
CA SER A 439 8.35 -2.18 -24.72
C SER A 439 8.68 -1.64 -26.12
N SER A 440 9.95 -1.71 -26.52
CA SER A 440 10.41 -1.36 -27.88
C SER A 440 9.97 -2.37 -28.93
N ALA A 441 9.59 -3.57 -28.52
CA ALA A 441 9.16 -4.64 -29.44
C ALA A 441 7.78 -4.41 -30.08
N SER A 442 7.05 -3.36 -29.69
CA SER A 442 5.80 -3.01 -30.35
C SER A 442 6.08 -2.35 -31.73
N PRO A 443 5.44 -2.80 -32.80
CA PRO A 443 5.70 -2.32 -34.17
C PRO A 443 5.31 -0.85 -34.42
N ALA A 444 4.61 -0.21 -33.50
CA ALA A 444 4.26 1.21 -33.59
C ALA A 444 5.42 2.10 -33.15
N ASN A 445 5.73 3.14 -33.92
CA ASN A 445 6.71 4.17 -33.55
C ASN A 445 6.32 4.86 -32.23
N GLU A 446 7.30 5.35 -31.45
CA GLU A 446 7.06 6.05 -30.16
C GLU A 446 6.00 7.16 -30.28
N THR A 447 5.99 7.88 -31.42
CA THR A 447 5.01 8.93 -31.74
C THR A 447 3.59 8.38 -31.97
N GLU A 448 3.43 7.18 -32.52
CA GLU A 448 2.11 6.58 -32.74
C GLU A 448 1.51 6.02 -31.47
N LYS A 449 2.35 5.48 -30.57
CA LYS A 449 1.90 4.97 -29.26
C LYS A 449 1.35 6.09 -28.38
N SER A 450 1.96 7.28 -28.41
CA SER A 450 1.52 8.43 -27.61
C SER A 450 0.15 8.98 -28.03
N LEU A 451 -0.30 8.67 -29.26
CA LEU A 451 -1.57 9.13 -29.83
C LEU A 451 -2.73 8.13 -29.64
N ILE A 452 -2.48 6.95 -29.10
CA ILE A 452 -3.52 5.94 -28.89
C ILE A 452 -4.44 6.35 -27.73
N PRO A 453 -5.76 6.50 -27.95
CA PRO A 453 -6.71 6.73 -26.87
C PRO A 453 -6.68 5.62 -25.83
N ILE A 454 -6.87 5.96 -24.54
CA ILE A 454 -6.90 4.99 -23.46
C ILE A 454 -7.98 3.92 -23.64
N SER A 455 -9.09 4.26 -24.31
CA SER A 455 -10.14 3.31 -24.68
C SER A 455 -9.68 2.20 -25.63
N LYS A 456 -8.61 2.42 -26.39
CA LYS A 456 -8.03 1.45 -27.32
C LYS A 456 -6.95 0.56 -26.72
N LEU A 457 -6.52 0.85 -25.50
CA LEU A 457 -5.59 -0.03 -24.79
C LEU A 457 -6.25 -1.39 -24.52
N SER A 458 -5.50 -2.47 -24.71
CA SER A 458 -6.03 -3.83 -24.52
C SER A 458 -5.54 -4.42 -23.21
N LEU A 459 -6.48 -5.00 -22.43
CA LEU A 459 -6.16 -5.85 -21.28
C LEU A 459 -6.23 -7.35 -21.62
N ILE A 460 -6.55 -7.70 -22.88
CA ILE A 460 -6.64 -9.10 -23.31
C ILE A 460 -5.21 -9.64 -23.47
N LEU A 461 -4.94 -10.74 -22.81
CA LEU A 461 -3.63 -11.37 -22.85
C LEU A 461 -3.39 -12.06 -24.21
N PRO A 462 -2.14 -12.17 -24.69
CA PRO A 462 -1.84 -12.79 -25.99
C PRO A 462 -2.38 -14.21 -26.16
N GLU A 463 -2.35 -15.01 -25.10
CA GLU A 463 -2.92 -16.36 -25.07
C GLU A 463 -4.45 -16.37 -25.16
N GLU A 464 -5.12 -15.39 -24.53
CA GLU A 464 -6.58 -15.22 -24.65
C GLU A 464 -6.97 -14.88 -26.08
N VAL A 465 -6.18 -14.01 -26.76
CA VAL A 465 -6.39 -13.71 -28.19
C VAL A 465 -6.28 -14.97 -29.04
N GLN A 466 -5.25 -15.81 -28.80
CA GLN A 466 -5.08 -17.07 -29.53
C GLN A 466 -6.25 -18.04 -29.27
N GLU A 467 -6.72 -18.12 -28.04
CA GLU A 467 -7.86 -18.98 -27.69
C GLU A 467 -9.15 -18.51 -28.36
N ILE A 468 -9.40 -17.19 -28.37
CA ILE A 468 -10.55 -16.58 -29.04
C ILE A 468 -10.48 -16.87 -30.56
N GLN A 469 -9.31 -16.71 -31.16
CA GLN A 469 -9.10 -17.01 -32.60
C GLN A 469 -9.33 -18.47 -32.93
N ARG A 470 -8.80 -19.41 -32.14
CA ARG A 470 -9.03 -20.86 -32.29
C ARG A 470 -10.50 -21.20 -32.16
N THR A 471 -11.18 -20.66 -31.16
CA THR A 471 -12.59 -20.90 -30.94
C THR A 471 -13.44 -20.37 -32.10
N ASN A 472 -13.14 -19.19 -32.62
CA ASN A 472 -13.83 -18.61 -33.73
C ASN A 472 -13.58 -19.39 -35.05
N PHE A 473 -12.33 -19.86 -35.26
CA PHE A 473 -12.00 -20.67 -36.42
C PHE A 473 -12.75 -22.01 -36.43
N HIS A 474 -12.76 -22.73 -35.34
CA HIS A 474 -13.51 -23.99 -35.21
C HIS A 474 -15.02 -23.81 -35.37
N ARG A 475 -15.57 -22.64 -35.04
CA ARG A 475 -16.99 -22.33 -35.21
C ARG A 475 -17.34 -22.01 -36.65
N GLN A 476 -16.51 -21.25 -37.35
CA GLN A 476 -16.74 -21.00 -38.77
C GLN A 476 -16.75 -22.31 -39.59
N THR A 477 -15.92 -23.27 -39.25
CA THR A 477 -15.91 -24.60 -39.86
C THR A 477 -17.17 -25.43 -39.52
N ASN A 478 -17.71 -25.32 -38.31
CA ASN A 478 -18.91 -26.04 -37.91
C ASN A 478 -20.20 -25.40 -38.43
N ILE A 479 -20.27 -24.07 -38.57
CA ILE A 479 -21.45 -23.36 -39.12
C ILE A 479 -21.68 -23.75 -40.56
N VAL A 480 -20.60 -23.95 -41.35
CA VAL A 480 -20.70 -24.37 -42.75
C VAL A 480 -21.31 -25.79 -42.85
N GLN A 481 -21.19 -26.62 -41.80
CA GLN A 481 -21.76 -27.96 -41.76
C GLN A 481 -23.21 -28.05 -41.26
N GLU A 482 -23.68 -27.11 -40.41
CA GLU A 482 -24.96 -27.24 -39.68
C GLU A 482 -26.04 -26.20 -40.06
N GLY A 483 -25.74 -25.19 -40.90
CA GLY A 483 -26.75 -24.22 -41.34
C GLY A 483 -27.36 -23.33 -40.26
N MET A 484 -26.70 -23.20 -39.09
CA MET A 484 -27.16 -22.39 -37.97
C MET A 484 -26.99 -20.88 -38.22
N SER A 485 -27.95 -20.09 -37.78
CA SER A 485 -27.88 -18.63 -37.84
C SER A 485 -26.89 -18.06 -36.78
N ILE A 486 -26.30 -16.90 -37.06
CA ILE A 486 -25.37 -16.21 -36.17
C ILE A 486 -25.97 -15.99 -34.76
N THR A 487 -27.28 -15.79 -34.69
CA THR A 487 -28.01 -15.59 -33.42
C THR A 487 -28.08 -16.85 -32.55
N GLU A 488 -28.24 -18.00 -33.17
CA GLU A 488 -28.26 -19.29 -32.46
C GLU A 488 -26.88 -19.68 -31.96
N LEU A 489 -25.85 -19.25 -32.68
CA LEU A 489 -24.46 -19.47 -32.29
C LEU A 489 -24.09 -18.69 -31.04
N PHE A 490 -24.45 -17.42 -30.96
CA PHE A 490 -24.23 -16.59 -29.76
C PHE A 490 -24.92 -17.19 -28.52
N TRP A 491 -26.10 -17.75 -28.69
CA TRP A 491 -26.86 -18.37 -27.60
C TRP A 491 -26.20 -19.64 -27.05
N THR A 492 -25.63 -20.46 -27.94
CA THR A 492 -24.94 -21.72 -27.58
C THR A 492 -23.62 -21.43 -26.86
N ILE A 493 -22.93 -20.31 -27.20
CA ILE A 493 -21.66 -19.90 -26.60
C ILE A 493 -21.84 -19.46 -25.14
N SER A 494 -22.88 -18.66 -24.90
CA SER A 494 -23.17 -18.14 -23.58
C SER A 494 -23.55 -19.26 -22.60
N ASN A 495 -24.29 -20.27 -23.07
CA ASN A 495 -24.74 -21.37 -22.22
C ASN A 495 -23.68 -22.45 -21.92
N SER A 496 -22.66 -22.60 -22.75
CA SER A 496 -21.60 -23.61 -22.54
C SER A 496 -20.50 -23.18 -21.57
N ARG A 497 -20.36 -21.88 -21.29
CA ARG A 497 -19.35 -21.34 -20.34
C ARG A 497 -19.90 -20.99 -18.95
N CYS A 498 -21.20 -20.71 -18.86
CA CYS A 498 -21.85 -20.50 -17.55
C CYS A 498 -22.68 -21.74 -17.25
N GLY A 499 -22.24 -22.62 -16.36
CA GLY A 499 -23.01 -23.74 -15.84
C GLY A 499 -24.25 -23.30 -15.01
N LEU A 500 -24.91 -22.22 -15.41
CA LEU A 500 -26.09 -21.64 -14.79
C LEU A 500 -27.30 -21.86 -15.71
N SER A 501 -28.27 -22.62 -15.23
CA SER A 501 -29.63 -22.69 -15.78
C SER A 501 -30.30 -21.32 -15.62
N VAL A 502 -30.34 -20.51 -16.67
CA VAL A 502 -31.02 -19.21 -16.64
C VAL A 502 -32.18 -19.20 -17.57
N SER A 503 -33.37 -19.10 -16.99
CA SER A 503 -34.57 -18.64 -17.65
C SER A 503 -34.56 -17.11 -17.72
N GLN A 504 -33.91 -16.50 -18.68
CA GLN A 504 -34.01 -15.07 -18.95
C GLN A 504 -33.89 -14.74 -20.45
N THR A 505 -34.68 -13.76 -20.83
CA THR A 505 -34.95 -13.33 -22.19
C THR A 505 -33.76 -12.66 -22.90
N PRO A 506 -33.67 -12.67 -24.25
CA PRO A 506 -32.50 -12.31 -25.03
C PRO A 506 -31.98 -10.86 -24.91
N LYS A 507 -32.70 -9.97 -24.22
CA LYS A 507 -32.31 -8.54 -24.12
C LYS A 507 -31.21 -8.23 -23.09
N ALA A 508 -30.91 -9.16 -22.17
CA ALA A 508 -29.92 -8.94 -21.11
C ALA A 508 -28.47 -9.34 -21.51
N LEU A 509 -28.27 -10.01 -22.64
CA LEU A 509 -26.98 -10.58 -23.03
C LEU A 509 -26.06 -9.65 -23.84
N PHE A 510 -26.56 -8.51 -24.30
CA PHE A 510 -25.74 -7.57 -25.09
C PHE A 510 -24.77 -6.74 -24.28
N TYR A 511 -24.86 -6.78 -22.95
CA TYR A 511 -24.01 -5.97 -22.05
C TYR A 511 -22.78 -6.69 -21.49
N HIS A 512 -22.60 -7.99 -21.74
CA HIS A 512 -21.49 -8.76 -21.15
C HIS A 512 -20.37 -9.17 -22.11
N CYS A 513 -20.50 -8.89 -23.39
CA CYS A 513 -19.42 -9.11 -24.36
C CYS A 513 -19.11 -7.80 -25.10
N GLY A 514 -18.35 -6.92 -24.46
CA GLY A 514 -17.72 -5.82 -25.16
C GLY A 514 -16.68 -6.38 -26.13
N LEU A 515 -16.99 -6.39 -27.40
CA LEU A 515 -16.06 -6.39 -28.51
C LEU A 515 -15.45 -5.00 -28.65
#